data_4c110332888012c97dcc5314afc78bfa
#
_entry.id   4c110332888012c97dcc5314afc78bfa
#
_cell.length_a   1.000
_cell.length_b   1.000
_cell.length_c   1.000
_cell.angle_alpha   90.00
_cell.angle_beta   90.00
_cell.angle_gamma   90.00
#
_symmetry.space_group_name_H-M   'P 1'
#
loop_
_entity.id
_entity.type
_entity.pdbx_description
1 polymer ?
#
loop_
_entity_poly.entity_id
_entity_poly.type
_entity_poly.pdbx_seq_one_letter_code
_entity_poly.pdbx_strand_id
1 'polypeptide(L)'
;HQPSLLQKYREIHTRESFRREVPKLILENNIYGSEIDPRALQIAALSLWLRAQKSYSQMELDAAERPLITRSNLVLAEAMPGNKRLLKGLMDEFDKPMQRLLTTIWNKMKYVGEAGLLFKMEKEISDDIEYLRKNWSKVNQNRNANIFDSEERRAEIAAANEARTELRHHKDEFFEEIAERLQTALQELSSRLSEEEGYENALFSEDATRGFAFIELCQKRFDCIVMNPPFGEGSEHTSLYMNDNYPAWSKNLVCAFFDRMQEMLDDEGKLGAIFDRTVMIKSSYEAFRRRNLCGFITACADTGWGVLDASVETSTLVLNKLSSDVEGVFMNVQDVNPEEKNENLQVLIRTYNRGEDAKWIYVAKSIDFTNLPNTTIGYYFEENTLYLFKYPKFFERGFDSKKGHDLSANIYPRLFYEVIETDDFSLMYNGGGFTLFYFPYRDATKFVEDIIRSDSGCNIRSLHLQRQGMIGFGKRGDILDAHILKKGMIFTREGIGLPNISVTEGYATLSYLNSIISQYAINQYCGQHKGNGYVNLLPMPDYATRQSDIERIVNAIIDIKRKWFSLDETNLEYHGLIAQMHIDTTIDAALDKMQEQLTADYA
;
A
#
# COMPACT_ATOMS: atom_id res chain seq x y z
N HIS A 1 14.47 20.21 17.49
CA HIS A 1 14.86 19.77 18.83
C HIS A 1 16.37 19.81 19.11
N GLN A 2 16.96 21.01 19.04
CA GLN A 2 18.26 21.27 19.64
C GLN A 2 18.09 22.47 20.58
N PRO A 3 17.64 22.26 21.83
CA PRO A 3 17.44 23.34 22.80
C PRO A 3 18.69 24.19 23.01
N SER A 4 19.87 23.57 22.95
CA SER A 4 21.16 24.24 23.07
C SER A 4 21.46 25.21 21.93
N LEU A 5 21.08 24.86 20.69
CA LEU A 5 21.26 25.72 19.51
C LEU A 5 20.31 26.91 19.54
N LEU A 6 19.04 26.68 19.89
CA LEU A 6 18.03 27.72 20.11
C LEU A 6 18.44 28.68 21.25
N GLN A 7 19.03 28.15 22.31
CA GLN A 7 19.49 28.96 23.42
C GLN A 7 20.70 29.83 23.01
N LYS A 8 21.70 29.26 22.34
CA LYS A 8 22.84 30.04 21.77
C LYS A 8 22.38 31.14 20.81
N TYR A 9 21.44 30.84 19.92
CA TYR A 9 20.90 31.84 19.00
C TYR A 9 20.10 32.93 19.73
N ARG A 10 19.33 32.61 20.78
CA ARG A 10 18.60 33.58 21.60
C ARG A 10 19.54 34.53 22.39
N GLU A 11 20.72 34.04 22.77
CA GLU A 11 21.73 34.85 23.48
C GLU A 11 22.48 35.82 22.53
N ILE A 12 22.61 35.48 21.25
CA ILE A 12 23.39 36.25 20.27
C ILE A 12 22.51 37.22 19.46
N HIS A 13 21.21 36.89 19.28
CA HIS A 13 20.31 37.60 18.39
C HIS A 13 19.16 38.30 19.12
N THR A 14 18.84 39.53 18.69
CA THR A 14 17.56 40.15 19.01
C THR A 14 16.41 39.36 18.37
N ARG A 15 15.16 39.52 18.83
CA ARG A 15 14.01 38.86 18.24
C ARG A 15 13.86 39.08 16.73
N GLU A 16 14.22 40.26 16.28
CA GLU A 16 14.15 40.65 14.86
C GLU A 16 15.29 40.05 14.03
N SER A 17 16.53 40.09 14.50
CA SER A 17 17.66 39.46 13.84
C SER A 17 17.50 37.92 13.80
N PHE A 18 16.99 37.32 14.85
CA PHE A 18 16.66 35.89 14.87
C PHE A 18 15.61 35.52 13.80
N ARG A 19 14.54 36.31 13.64
CA ARG A 19 13.50 36.10 12.63
C ARG A 19 14.09 36.06 11.21
N ARG A 20 15.11 36.82 10.92
CA ARG A 20 15.82 36.85 9.62
C ARG A 20 16.55 35.52 9.37
N GLU A 21 17.10 34.89 10.41
CA GLU A 21 17.84 33.63 10.29
C GLU A 21 16.93 32.41 10.12
N VAL A 22 15.65 32.47 10.54
CA VAL A 22 14.73 31.33 10.59
C VAL A 22 14.62 30.55 9.26
N PRO A 23 14.44 31.18 8.05
CA PRO A 23 14.35 30.40 6.82
C PRO A 23 15.62 29.60 6.51
N LYS A 24 16.80 30.18 6.77
CA LYS A 24 18.09 29.50 6.64
C LYS A 24 18.20 28.33 7.61
N LEU A 25 17.92 28.56 8.90
CA LEU A 25 18.01 27.55 9.94
C LEU A 25 17.09 26.36 9.67
N ILE A 26 15.88 26.61 9.15
CA ILE A 26 14.95 25.55 8.75
C ILE A 26 15.55 24.66 7.66
N LEU A 27 16.15 25.25 6.62
CA LEU A 27 16.73 24.50 5.51
C LEU A 27 18.00 23.74 5.92
N GLU A 28 18.82 24.33 6.78
CA GLU A 28 20.10 23.77 7.18
C GLU A 28 19.97 22.74 8.31
N ASN A 29 18.87 22.74 9.11
CA ASN A 29 18.80 21.90 10.30
C ASN A 29 17.50 21.09 10.46
N ASN A 30 16.41 21.43 9.76
CA ASN A 30 15.11 20.79 10.01
C ASN A 30 14.56 20.02 8.81
N ILE A 31 14.95 20.39 7.58
CA ILE A 31 14.45 19.73 6.38
C ILE A 31 15.53 18.82 5.83
N TYR A 32 15.18 17.54 5.73
CA TYR A 32 16.00 16.47 5.16
C TYR A 32 15.24 15.82 4.02
N GLY A 33 15.95 15.32 3.01
CA GLY A 33 15.33 14.63 1.89
C GLY A 33 16.28 13.64 1.23
N SER A 34 15.72 12.57 0.68
CA SER A 34 16.46 11.60 -0.13
C SER A 34 15.71 11.30 -1.40
N GLU A 35 16.43 11.26 -2.51
CA GLU A 35 15.92 10.96 -3.84
C GLU A 35 16.95 10.12 -4.62
N ILE A 36 16.48 9.27 -5.53
CA ILE A 36 17.32 8.50 -6.45
C ILE A 36 17.50 9.19 -7.81
N ASP A 37 16.58 10.09 -8.21
CA ASP A 37 16.69 10.87 -9.44
C ASP A 37 17.39 12.22 -9.14
N PRO A 38 18.58 12.47 -9.71
CA PRO A 38 19.31 13.71 -9.47
C PRO A 38 18.55 14.95 -9.96
N ARG A 39 17.70 14.84 -10.98
CA ARG A 39 16.89 15.95 -11.48
C ARG A 39 15.79 16.32 -10.49
N ALA A 40 15.12 15.33 -9.93
CA ALA A 40 14.11 15.53 -8.89
C ALA A 40 14.73 16.19 -7.65
N LEU A 41 15.92 15.75 -7.25
CA LEU A 41 16.68 16.37 -6.14
C LEU A 41 17.02 17.83 -6.40
N GLN A 42 17.48 18.16 -7.62
CA GLN A 42 17.78 19.55 -8.01
C GLN A 42 16.53 20.45 -7.99
N ILE A 43 15.41 19.95 -8.48
CA ILE A 43 14.12 20.66 -8.46
C ILE A 43 13.67 20.88 -7.01
N ALA A 44 13.81 19.88 -6.14
CA ALA A 44 13.51 20.00 -4.72
C ALA A 44 14.37 21.07 -4.04
N ALA A 45 15.69 21.05 -4.28
CA ALA A 45 16.62 22.04 -3.75
C ALA A 45 16.26 23.47 -4.18
N LEU A 46 15.99 23.66 -5.48
CA LEU A 46 15.58 24.95 -6.02
C LEU A 46 14.24 25.42 -5.40
N SER A 47 13.27 24.50 -5.26
CA SER A 47 11.95 24.81 -4.71
C SER A 47 12.05 25.27 -3.25
N LEU A 48 12.85 24.58 -2.45
CA LEU A 48 13.11 24.96 -1.06
C LEU A 48 13.83 26.30 -0.96
N TRP A 49 14.82 26.53 -1.80
CA TRP A 49 15.53 27.83 -1.85
C TRP A 49 14.58 28.95 -2.24
N LEU A 50 13.76 28.78 -3.28
CA LEU A 50 12.74 29.75 -3.69
C LEU A 50 11.74 30.03 -2.56
N ARG A 51 11.36 29.01 -1.79
CA ARG A 51 10.48 29.18 -0.64
C ARG A 51 11.12 30.05 0.44
N ALA A 52 12.41 29.85 0.72
CA ALA A 52 13.16 30.72 1.64
C ALA A 52 13.26 32.16 1.12
N GLN A 53 13.57 32.34 -0.17
CA GLN A 53 13.62 33.67 -0.80
C GLN A 53 12.25 34.38 -0.71
N LYS A 54 11.16 33.68 -0.91
CA LYS A 54 9.80 34.22 -0.73
C LYS A 54 9.56 34.65 0.73
N SER A 55 10.05 33.91 1.71
CA SER A 55 9.95 34.28 3.13
C SER A 55 10.75 35.55 3.43
N TYR A 56 11.96 35.69 2.89
CA TYR A 56 12.77 36.92 3.02
C TYR A 56 12.10 38.13 2.36
N SER A 57 11.52 37.94 1.19
CA SER A 57 10.74 38.98 0.50
C SER A 57 9.53 39.44 1.32
N GLN A 58 8.83 38.50 2.00
CA GLN A 58 7.73 38.83 2.91
C GLN A 58 8.20 39.58 4.18
N MET A 59 9.47 39.51 4.52
CA MET A 59 10.11 40.27 5.59
C MET A 59 10.67 41.61 5.10
N GLU A 60 10.46 41.96 3.81
CA GLU A 60 10.94 43.18 3.17
C GLU A 60 12.50 43.32 3.17
N LEU A 61 13.22 42.15 3.15
CA LEU A 61 14.69 42.16 3.12
C LEU A 61 15.22 42.29 1.68
N ASP A 62 16.12 43.23 1.48
CA ASP A 62 16.87 43.34 0.24
C ASP A 62 17.80 42.16 0.02
N ALA A 63 18.17 41.88 -1.23
CA ALA A 63 18.98 40.71 -1.59
C ALA A 63 20.34 40.66 -0.83
N ALA A 64 20.94 41.82 -0.56
CA ALA A 64 22.21 41.92 0.18
C ALA A 64 22.06 41.65 1.70
N GLU A 65 20.85 41.77 2.24
CA GLU A 65 20.55 41.57 3.67
C GLU A 65 20.11 40.12 4.00
N ARG A 66 19.86 39.32 2.96
CA ARG A 66 19.38 37.95 3.14
C ARG A 66 20.49 37.03 3.61
N PRO A 67 20.28 36.25 4.71
CA PRO A 67 21.25 35.27 5.15
C PRO A 67 21.60 34.28 4.04
N LEU A 68 22.90 34.03 3.84
CA LEU A 68 23.36 33.07 2.86
C LEU A 68 23.06 31.64 3.34
N ILE A 69 22.32 30.88 2.54
CA ILE A 69 22.08 29.47 2.74
C ILE A 69 23.21 28.69 2.09
N THR A 70 24.04 28.04 2.89
CA THR A 70 25.29 27.40 2.42
C THR A 70 25.18 25.89 2.37
N ARG A 71 24.15 25.31 3.01
CA ARG A 71 23.97 23.87 3.16
C ARG A 71 22.51 23.49 2.94
N SER A 72 22.29 22.34 2.32
CA SER A 72 20.99 21.65 2.33
C SER A 72 21.22 20.20 2.74
N ASN A 73 20.23 19.59 3.40
CA ASN A 73 20.28 18.17 3.79
C ASN A 73 19.50 17.31 2.80
N LEU A 74 19.49 17.70 1.53
CA LEU A 74 18.95 16.91 0.43
C LEU A 74 20.05 16.00 -0.10
N VAL A 75 19.81 14.70 -0.11
CA VAL A 75 20.81 13.68 -0.39
C VAL A 75 20.38 12.83 -1.58
N LEU A 76 21.28 12.69 -2.55
CA LEU A 76 21.13 11.72 -3.63
C LEU A 76 21.50 10.33 -3.13
N ALA A 77 20.56 9.38 -3.28
CA ALA A 77 20.82 7.99 -2.96
C ALA A 77 21.49 7.32 -4.16
N GLU A 78 22.81 7.29 -4.14
CA GLU A 78 23.63 6.72 -5.21
C GLU A 78 24.77 5.85 -4.66
N ALA A 79 25.37 5.05 -5.55
CA ALA A 79 26.52 4.23 -5.21
C ALA A 79 27.76 5.08 -4.94
N MET A 80 28.64 4.60 -4.07
CA MET A 80 29.96 5.19 -3.89
C MET A 80 30.78 5.16 -5.19
N PRO A 81 31.68 6.12 -5.40
CA PRO A 81 32.48 6.21 -6.62
C PRO A 81 33.35 4.98 -6.85
N GLY A 82 33.38 4.51 -8.10
CA GLY A 82 34.01 3.23 -8.47
C GLY A 82 35.54 3.26 -8.66
N ASN A 83 36.22 4.40 -8.51
CA ASN A 83 37.65 4.52 -8.76
C ASN A 83 38.50 3.83 -7.67
N LYS A 84 38.95 2.60 -7.95
CA LYS A 84 39.72 1.78 -7.01
C LYS A 84 41.06 2.37 -6.60
N ARG A 85 41.71 3.17 -7.47
CA ARG A 85 42.99 3.81 -7.17
C ARG A 85 42.82 4.90 -6.12
N LEU A 86 41.82 5.75 -6.31
CA LEU A 86 41.52 6.83 -5.37
C LEU A 86 40.99 6.27 -4.04
N LEU A 87 40.15 5.23 -4.09
CA LEU A 87 39.69 4.54 -2.90
C LEU A 87 40.86 3.99 -2.09
N LYS A 88 41.85 3.35 -2.75
CA LYS A 88 43.03 2.87 -2.07
C LYS A 88 43.84 4.00 -1.44
N GLY A 89 44.06 5.08 -2.17
CA GLY A 89 44.73 6.28 -1.64
C GLY A 89 44.03 6.84 -0.40
N LEU A 90 42.70 6.93 -0.43
CA LEU A 90 41.91 7.32 0.73
C LEU A 90 42.04 6.33 1.91
N MET A 91 42.01 5.03 1.63
CA MET A 91 42.14 3.99 2.65
C MET A 91 43.48 4.06 3.37
N ASP A 92 44.56 4.37 2.65
CA ASP A 92 45.93 4.44 3.20
C ASP A 92 46.11 5.58 4.23
N GLU A 93 45.19 6.59 4.25
CA GLU A 93 45.19 7.68 5.25
C GLU A 93 44.60 7.25 6.61
N PHE A 94 43.95 6.08 6.69
CA PHE A 94 43.25 5.60 7.88
C PHE A 94 43.88 4.38 8.51
N ASP A 95 43.61 4.17 9.80
CA ASP A 95 43.94 2.96 10.52
C ASP A 95 43.06 1.75 10.09
N LYS A 96 43.51 0.53 10.44
CA LYS A 96 42.83 -0.70 10.03
C LYS A 96 41.35 -0.78 10.40
N PRO A 97 40.90 -0.36 11.60
CA PRO A 97 39.48 -0.36 11.93
C PRO A 97 38.65 0.54 11.01
N MET A 98 39.16 1.75 10.70
CA MET A 98 38.48 2.68 9.78
C MET A 98 38.50 2.13 8.34
N GLN A 99 39.62 1.57 7.87
CA GLN A 99 39.71 0.93 6.56
C GLN A 99 38.66 -0.19 6.40
N ARG A 100 38.43 -0.96 7.46
CA ARG A 100 37.40 -2.01 7.46
C ARG A 100 35.99 -1.40 7.30
N LEU A 101 35.63 -0.39 8.08
CA LEU A 101 34.35 0.32 7.97
C LEU A 101 34.17 0.90 6.56
N LEU A 102 35.15 1.62 6.03
CA LEU A 102 35.10 2.19 4.70
C LEU A 102 34.94 1.11 3.60
N THR A 103 35.62 -0.02 3.74
CA THR A 103 35.48 -1.15 2.80
C THR A 103 34.05 -1.68 2.80
N THR A 104 33.46 -1.85 3.97
CA THR A 104 32.05 -2.28 4.11
C THR A 104 31.11 -1.27 3.48
N ILE A 105 31.27 0.02 3.77
CA ILE A 105 30.47 1.11 3.19
C ILE A 105 30.54 1.04 1.66
N TRP A 106 31.74 1.03 1.07
CA TRP A 106 31.91 1.01 -0.39
C TRP A 106 31.25 -0.18 -1.05
N ASN A 107 31.41 -1.36 -0.45
CA ASN A 107 30.84 -2.59 -1.00
C ASN A 107 29.31 -2.64 -0.90
N LYS A 108 28.75 -2.06 0.14
CA LYS A 108 27.31 -2.09 0.40
C LYS A 108 26.56 -0.99 -0.33
N MET A 109 27.15 0.20 -0.43
CA MET A 109 26.52 1.35 -1.10
C MET A 109 26.23 1.15 -2.59
N LYS A 110 26.85 0.18 -3.25
CA LYS A 110 26.56 -0.13 -4.67
C LYS A 110 25.09 -0.46 -4.96
N TYR A 111 24.32 -0.87 -3.96
CA TYR A 111 22.90 -1.21 -4.08
C TYR A 111 21.96 -0.04 -3.78
N VAL A 112 22.49 1.06 -3.24
CA VAL A 112 21.69 2.21 -2.78
C VAL A 112 21.00 2.91 -3.95
N GLY A 113 21.63 2.99 -5.12
CA GLY A 113 21.04 3.62 -6.31
C GLY A 113 19.73 2.99 -6.81
N GLU A 114 19.47 1.72 -6.46
CA GLU A 114 18.22 1.03 -6.81
C GLU A 114 17.22 0.96 -5.65
N ALA A 115 17.73 0.74 -4.44
CA ALA A 115 16.90 0.51 -3.25
C ALA A 115 16.62 1.79 -2.43
N GLY A 116 17.42 2.84 -2.63
CA GLY A 116 17.29 4.09 -1.87
C GLY A 116 17.31 3.84 -0.36
N LEU A 117 16.42 4.52 0.36
CA LEU A 117 16.29 4.40 1.83
C LEU A 117 15.80 3.02 2.32
N LEU A 118 15.32 2.12 1.45
CA LEU A 118 15.04 0.74 1.84
C LEU A 118 16.30 0.02 2.30
N PHE A 119 17.46 0.43 1.79
CA PHE A 119 18.74 -0.12 2.19
C PHE A 119 19.11 0.39 3.59
N LYS A 120 19.09 -0.52 4.59
CA LYS A 120 19.37 -0.23 6.01
C LYS A 120 20.88 -0.12 6.25
N MET A 121 21.47 0.95 5.72
CA MET A 121 22.92 1.12 5.77
C MET A 121 23.46 1.13 7.20
N GLU A 122 22.74 1.75 8.14
CA GLU A 122 23.09 1.78 9.55
C GLU A 122 23.16 0.38 10.19
N LYS A 123 22.37 -0.58 9.69
CA LYS A 123 22.41 -1.97 10.14
C LYS A 123 23.60 -2.72 9.55
N GLU A 124 23.86 -2.51 8.26
CA GLU A 124 24.95 -3.16 7.54
C GLU A 124 26.34 -2.81 8.08
N ILE A 125 26.50 -1.62 8.65
CA ILE A 125 27.76 -1.13 9.21
C ILE A 125 27.83 -1.19 10.74
N SER A 126 26.77 -1.63 11.41
CA SER A 126 26.66 -1.61 12.88
C SER A 126 27.81 -2.35 13.58
N ASP A 127 28.18 -3.52 13.08
CA ASP A 127 29.26 -4.36 13.66
C ASP A 127 30.62 -3.71 13.49
N ASP A 128 30.88 -3.09 12.35
CA ASP A 128 32.13 -2.39 12.05
C ASP A 128 32.26 -1.11 12.89
N ILE A 129 31.15 -0.43 13.14
CA ILE A 129 31.10 0.72 14.06
C ILE A 129 31.40 0.29 15.49
N GLU A 130 30.79 -0.78 15.97
CA GLU A 130 31.05 -1.27 17.32
C GLU A 130 32.51 -1.73 17.47
N TYR A 131 33.08 -2.37 16.44
CA TYR A 131 34.50 -2.73 16.39
C TYR A 131 35.40 -1.48 16.43
N LEU A 132 35.07 -0.46 15.63
CA LEU A 132 35.80 0.81 15.61
C LEU A 132 35.74 1.50 16.99
N ARG A 133 34.58 1.56 17.62
CA ARG A 133 34.40 2.15 18.97
C ARG A 133 35.27 1.46 20.02
N LYS A 134 35.29 0.14 20.04
CA LYS A 134 36.12 -0.65 20.97
C LYS A 134 37.63 -0.40 20.81
N ASN A 135 38.06 -0.08 19.60
CA ASN A 135 39.46 0.15 19.30
C ASN A 135 39.85 1.65 19.33
N TRP A 136 38.89 2.54 19.20
CA TRP A 136 39.07 3.99 19.16
C TRP A 136 39.70 4.56 20.43
N SER A 137 39.25 4.13 21.57
CA SER A 137 39.78 4.56 22.87
C SER A 137 41.26 4.15 23.05
N LYS A 138 41.67 3.01 22.49
CA LYS A 138 43.06 2.53 22.54
C LYS A 138 44.00 3.32 21.63
N VAL A 139 43.52 3.75 20.45
CA VAL A 139 44.31 4.49 19.46
C VAL A 139 44.52 5.94 19.91
N ASN A 140 43.49 6.59 20.48
CA ASN A 140 43.62 7.97 20.98
C ASN A 140 44.46 8.05 22.27
N GLN A 141 44.44 7.04 23.13
CA GLN A 141 45.36 6.98 24.28
C GLN A 141 46.84 6.92 23.85
N ASN A 142 47.16 6.23 22.76
CA ASN A 142 48.53 6.15 22.24
C ASN A 142 49.00 7.41 21.47
N ARG A 143 48.09 8.22 20.91
CA ARG A 143 48.47 9.46 20.18
C ARG A 143 48.63 10.69 21.09
N ASN A 144 47.93 10.72 22.22
CA ASN A 144 47.98 11.86 23.17
C ASN A 144 48.97 11.69 24.32
N ALA A 145 49.60 10.53 24.48
CA ALA A 145 50.63 10.32 25.48
C ALA A 145 51.99 10.71 24.93
N ASN A 146 52.35 12.00 24.97
CA ASN A 146 53.72 12.41 24.84
C ASN A 146 54.46 12.01 26.13
N ILE A 147 55.65 11.42 25.93
CA ILE A 147 56.51 10.87 27.00
C ILE A 147 56.93 11.94 28.05
N PHE A 148 56.63 13.22 27.82
CA PHE A 148 57.00 14.39 28.64
C PHE A 148 55.84 15.03 29.42
N ASP A 149 54.64 14.45 29.40
CA ASP A 149 53.52 15.04 30.17
C ASP A 149 53.57 14.63 31.65
N SER A 150 53.38 15.60 32.53
CA SER A 150 53.32 15.37 33.98
C SER A 150 52.13 14.45 34.37
N GLU A 151 52.18 13.76 35.50
CA GLU A 151 51.14 12.88 35.97
C GLU A 151 49.79 13.61 36.13
N GLU A 152 49.80 14.88 36.52
CA GLU A 152 48.60 15.73 36.63
C GLU A 152 47.91 15.94 35.29
N ARG A 153 48.68 16.21 34.24
CA ARG A 153 48.17 16.40 32.88
C ARG A 153 47.66 15.09 32.26
N ARG A 154 48.26 13.95 32.63
CA ARG A 154 47.74 12.62 32.27
C ARG A 154 46.41 12.31 32.98
N ALA A 155 46.22 12.76 34.22
CA ALA A 155 44.98 12.61 34.97
C ALA A 155 43.88 13.53 34.39
N GLU A 156 44.21 14.77 34.01
CA GLU A 156 43.27 15.70 33.34
C GLU A 156 42.84 15.17 31.96
N ILE A 157 43.79 14.63 31.18
CA ILE A 157 43.50 14.02 29.85
C ILE A 157 42.67 12.75 30.04
N ALA A 158 42.93 11.94 31.06
CA ALA A 158 42.13 10.76 31.40
C ALA A 158 40.72 11.12 31.84
N ALA A 159 40.55 12.12 32.73
CA ALA A 159 39.24 12.60 33.16
C ALA A 159 38.45 13.28 32.04
N ALA A 160 39.13 14.05 31.15
CA ALA A 160 38.51 14.62 29.98
C ALA A 160 38.11 13.56 28.94
N ASN A 161 38.88 12.46 28.80
CA ASN A 161 38.55 11.32 27.95
C ASN A 161 37.41 10.48 28.53
N GLU A 162 37.33 10.35 29.86
CA GLU A 162 36.24 9.67 30.56
C GLU A 162 34.92 10.45 30.43
N ALA A 163 34.97 11.75 30.68
CA ALA A 163 33.83 12.67 30.44
C ALA A 163 33.39 12.72 28.96
N ARG A 164 34.36 12.70 28.01
CA ARG A 164 34.07 12.55 26.58
C ARG A 164 33.50 11.17 26.24
N THR A 165 33.87 10.12 26.94
CA THR A 165 33.36 8.78 26.72
C THR A 165 31.92 8.65 27.24
N GLU A 166 31.57 9.32 28.33
CA GLU A 166 30.19 9.42 28.83
C GLU A 166 29.29 10.30 27.92
N LEU A 167 29.81 11.40 27.40
CA LEU A 167 29.13 12.24 26.37
C LEU A 167 29.01 11.56 25.00
N ARG A 168 29.84 10.55 24.71
CA ARG A 168 29.84 9.78 23.46
C ARG A 168 28.79 8.66 23.38
N HIS A 169 27.80 8.65 24.24
CA HIS A 169 26.65 7.73 24.13
C HIS A 169 25.68 8.07 23.00
N HIS A 170 25.80 9.26 22.37
CA HIS A 170 25.01 9.59 21.19
C HIS A 170 25.67 9.06 19.92
N LYS A 171 24.95 8.19 19.22
CA LYS A 171 25.40 7.61 17.93
C LYS A 171 25.69 8.73 16.91
N ASP A 172 24.98 9.82 16.97
CA ASP A 172 25.04 10.93 16.02
C ASP A 172 26.38 11.67 16.07
N GLU A 173 26.90 11.99 17.27
CA GLU A 173 28.19 12.68 17.44
C GLU A 173 29.39 11.87 16.94
N PHE A 174 29.33 10.56 17.08
CA PHE A 174 30.39 9.67 16.60
C PHE A 174 30.45 9.64 15.06
N PHE A 175 29.31 9.69 14.41
CA PHE A 175 29.24 9.77 12.94
C PHE A 175 29.64 11.13 12.40
N GLU A 176 29.27 12.22 13.08
CA GLU A 176 29.74 13.55 12.73
C GLU A 176 31.27 13.63 12.80
N GLU A 177 31.91 13.04 13.82
CA GLU A 177 33.37 12.98 13.93
C GLU A 177 34.02 12.13 12.81
N ILE A 178 33.40 10.99 12.42
CA ILE A 178 33.86 10.19 11.28
C ILE A 178 33.71 10.98 9.98
N ALA A 179 32.58 11.64 9.77
CA ALA A 179 32.30 12.42 8.58
C ALA A 179 33.29 13.59 8.42
N GLU A 180 33.57 14.34 9.50
CA GLU A 180 34.57 15.42 9.50
C GLU A 180 35.98 14.91 9.17
N ARG A 181 36.40 13.81 9.75
CA ARG A 181 37.71 13.21 9.46
C ARG A 181 37.83 12.75 8.03
N LEU A 182 36.76 12.16 7.51
CA LEU A 182 36.71 11.73 6.12
C LEU A 182 36.73 12.91 5.15
N GLN A 183 35.96 13.95 5.45
CA GLN A 183 35.94 15.18 4.66
C GLN A 183 37.32 15.85 4.64
N THR A 184 38.00 15.87 5.78
CA THR A 184 39.38 16.40 5.88
C THR A 184 40.33 15.54 5.05
N ALA A 185 40.27 14.22 5.15
CA ALA A 185 41.13 13.31 4.36
C ALA A 185 40.86 13.44 2.85
N LEU A 186 39.59 13.59 2.44
CA LEU A 186 39.23 13.82 1.04
C LEU A 186 39.74 15.16 0.51
N GLN A 187 39.66 16.22 1.32
CA GLN A 187 40.22 17.51 0.98
C GLN A 187 41.74 17.47 0.86
N GLU A 188 42.42 16.83 1.78
CA GLU A 188 43.86 16.62 1.74
C GLU A 188 44.30 15.79 0.53
N LEU A 189 43.55 14.71 0.21
CA LEU A 189 43.77 13.89 -0.98
C LEU A 189 43.64 14.75 -2.26
N SER A 190 42.57 15.54 -2.34
CA SER A 190 42.34 16.45 -3.48
C SER A 190 43.44 17.53 -3.64
N SER A 191 44.02 18.03 -2.55
CA SER A 191 45.05 19.06 -2.59
C SER A 191 46.44 18.55 -2.94
N ARG A 192 46.72 17.27 -2.78
CA ARG A 192 48.02 16.63 -3.05
C ARG A 192 48.23 16.18 -4.49
N LEU A 193 47.21 16.21 -5.31
CA LEU A 193 47.22 15.65 -6.66
C LEU A 193 47.34 16.74 -7.73
N SER A 194 48.01 16.44 -8.86
CA SER A 194 48.33 17.40 -9.94
C SER A 194 47.08 17.95 -10.63
N GLU A 195 47.21 19.11 -11.30
CA GLU A 195 46.07 19.77 -11.99
C GLU A 195 45.36 18.92 -13.03
N GLU A 196 46.04 17.95 -13.69
CA GLU A 196 45.43 17.05 -14.67
C GLU A 196 44.58 15.94 -14.00
N GLU A 197 44.91 15.51 -12.78
CA GLU A 197 44.15 14.56 -11.98
C GLU A 197 43.09 15.27 -11.09
N GLY A 198 43.12 16.58 -11.02
CA GLY A 198 42.29 17.39 -10.10
C GLY A 198 40.78 17.21 -10.32
N TYR A 199 40.34 17.08 -11.58
CA TYR A 199 38.92 16.90 -11.89
C TYR A 199 38.36 15.56 -11.44
N GLU A 200 39.05 14.44 -11.70
CA GLU A 200 38.62 13.11 -11.24
C GLU A 200 38.60 13.03 -9.72
N ASN A 201 39.55 13.68 -9.06
CA ASN A 201 39.65 13.69 -7.61
C ASN A 201 38.55 14.57 -6.97
N ALA A 202 38.21 15.68 -7.59
CA ALA A 202 37.11 16.52 -7.15
C ALA A 202 35.77 15.79 -7.25
N LEU A 203 35.51 15.09 -8.36
CA LEU A 203 34.32 14.25 -8.53
C LEU A 203 34.28 13.11 -7.50
N PHE A 204 35.39 12.40 -7.31
CA PHE A 204 35.47 11.32 -6.32
C PHE A 204 35.18 11.83 -4.92
N SER A 205 35.74 12.98 -4.54
CA SER A 205 35.52 13.61 -3.24
C SER A 205 34.06 14.05 -3.06
N GLU A 206 33.46 14.63 -4.09
CA GLU A 206 32.07 15.06 -4.06
C GLU A 206 31.11 13.85 -3.92
N ASP A 207 31.29 12.81 -4.73
CA ASP A 207 30.46 11.61 -4.69
C ASP A 207 30.62 10.86 -3.37
N ALA A 208 31.85 10.74 -2.85
CA ALA A 208 32.09 10.15 -1.54
C ALA A 208 31.39 10.96 -0.43
N THR A 209 31.46 12.29 -0.48
CA THR A 209 30.78 13.16 0.49
C THR A 209 29.26 12.97 0.46
N ARG A 210 28.67 12.85 -0.73
CA ARG A 210 27.23 12.55 -0.91
C ARG A 210 26.85 11.20 -0.32
N GLY A 211 27.65 10.16 -0.57
CA GLY A 211 27.45 8.84 -0.01
C GLY A 211 27.46 8.84 1.53
N PHE A 212 28.35 9.61 2.15
CA PHE A 212 28.37 9.74 3.63
C PHE A 212 27.18 10.52 4.16
N ALA A 213 26.74 11.57 3.47
CA ALA A 213 25.52 12.29 3.83
C ALA A 213 24.28 11.35 3.80
N PHE A 214 24.24 10.41 2.86
CA PHE A 214 23.19 9.38 2.83
C PHE A 214 23.25 8.45 4.05
N ILE A 215 24.43 8.02 4.46
CA ILE A 215 24.61 7.16 5.64
C ILE A 215 24.18 7.91 6.91
N GLU A 216 24.58 9.19 7.04
CA GLU A 216 24.16 10.05 8.14
C GLU A 216 22.62 10.16 8.20
N LEU A 217 21.98 10.40 7.05
CA LEU A 217 20.53 10.47 6.94
C LEU A 217 19.86 9.17 7.41
N CYS A 218 20.39 8.00 7.05
CA CYS A 218 19.85 6.69 7.44
C CYS A 218 19.83 6.45 8.94
N GLN A 219 20.64 7.17 9.71
CA GLN A 219 20.75 7.01 11.16
C GLN A 219 19.88 7.97 11.96
N LYS A 220 19.41 9.04 11.32
CA LYS A 220 18.58 10.05 11.98
C LYS A 220 17.17 9.52 12.29
N ARG A 221 16.55 10.13 13.28
CA ARG A 221 15.13 10.00 13.60
C ARG A 221 14.43 11.32 13.28
N PHE A 222 13.17 11.23 12.92
CA PHE A 222 12.39 12.37 12.45
C PHE A 222 11.06 12.49 13.18
N ASP A 223 10.67 13.71 13.54
CA ASP A 223 9.35 14.03 14.06
C ASP A 223 8.25 13.85 13.00
N CYS A 224 8.60 14.09 11.72
CA CYS A 224 7.68 13.98 10.61
C CYS A 224 8.39 13.48 9.36
N ILE A 225 7.82 12.47 8.73
CA ILE A 225 8.26 11.96 7.43
C ILE A 225 7.10 12.09 6.44
N VAL A 226 7.38 12.59 5.24
CA VAL A 226 6.44 12.56 4.11
C VAL A 226 7.07 11.81 2.95
N MET A 227 6.29 10.94 2.30
CA MET A 227 6.81 10.13 1.20
C MET A 227 5.80 9.92 0.07
N ASN A 228 6.36 9.78 -1.12
CA ASN A 228 5.71 9.21 -2.30
C ASN A 228 6.55 7.99 -2.72
N PRO A 229 6.32 6.80 -2.14
CA PRO A 229 7.14 5.63 -2.43
C PRO A 229 6.85 5.10 -3.84
N PRO A 230 7.81 4.41 -4.47
CA PRO A 230 7.56 3.74 -5.74
C PRO A 230 6.51 2.64 -5.57
N PHE A 231 5.65 2.47 -6.60
CA PHE A 231 4.60 1.47 -6.62
C PHE A 231 5.07 0.18 -7.30
N GLY A 232 4.55 -0.96 -6.84
CA GLY A 232 4.80 -2.27 -7.44
C GLY A 232 5.94 -3.06 -6.81
N GLU A 233 6.59 -3.88 -7.63
CA GLU A 233 7.69 -4.77 -7.23
C GLU A 233 9.04 -4.10 -7.49
N GLY A 234 10.05 -4.44 -6.70
CA GLY A 234 11.42 -3.96 -6.89
C GLY A 234 12.13 -4.63 -8.07
N SER A 235 13.28 -4.07 -8.47
CA SER A 235 14.22 -4.72 -9.39
C SER A 235 14.68 -6.08 -8.82
N GLU A 236 15.32 -6.90 -9.63
CA GLU A 236 15.83 -8.20 -9.19
C GLU A 236 16.75 -8.07 -7.97
N HIS A 237 17.68 -7.10 -8.00
CA HIS A 237 18.60 -6.85 -6.89
C HIS A 237 17.89 -6.31 -5.63
N THR A 238 16.97 -5.37 -5.80
CA THR A 238 16.16 -4.87 -4.69
C THR A 238 15.29 -5.96 -4.09
N SER A 239 14.72 -6.84 -4.90
CA SER A 239 13.90 -7.98 -4.45
C SER A 239 14.71 -8.98 -3.63
N LEU A 240 15.97 -9.27 -4.00
CA LEU A 240 16.87 -10.11 -3.21
C LEU A 240 17.12 -9.49 -1.82
N TYR A 241 17.44 -8.21 -1.76
CA TYR A 241 17.62 -7.51 -0.49
C TYR A 241 16.35 -7.49 0.37
N MET A 242 15.19 -7.29 -0.27
CA MET A 242 13.89 -7.27 0.41
C MET A 242 13.52 -8.63 0.99
N ASN A 243 13.89 -9.75 0.36
CA ASN A 243 13.65 -11.08 0.91
C ASN A 243 14.31 -11.28 2.28
N ASP A 244 15.49 -10.72 2.48
CA ASP A 244 16.24 -10.85 3.71
C ASP A 244 15.82 -9.82 4.78
N ASN A 245 15.55 -8.58 4.38
CA ASN A 245 15.32 -7.46 5.30
C ASN A 245 13.85 -7.07 5.49
N TYR A 246 12.97 -7.42 4.54
CA TYR A 246 11.53 -7.19 4.55
C TYR A 246 10.76 -8.44 4.10
N PRO A 247 10.96 -9.61 4.73
CA PRO A 247 10.39 -10.88 4.23
C PRO A 247 8.87 -10.86 4.12
N ALA A 248 8.18 -10.12 4.98
CA ALA A 248 6.73 -9.95 4.93
C ALA A 248 6.25 -9.15 3.70
N TRP A 249 7.11 -8.31 3.12
CA TRP A 249 6.80 -7.35 2.05
C TRP A 249 7.72 -7.48 0.83
N SER A 250 8.39 -8.61 0.65
CA SER A 250 9.43 -8.80 -0.36
C SER A 250 8.98 -8.54 -1.81
N LYS A 251 7.66 -8.58 -2.07
CA LYS A 251 7.06 -8.30 -3.38
C LYS A 251 6.33 -6.96 -3.46
N ASN A 252 6.53 -6.08 -2.47
CA ASN A 252 5.80 -4.81 -2.44
C ASN A 252 6.63 -3.68 -1.85
N LEU A 253 7.09 -2.80 -2.72
CA LEU A 253 7.92 -1.64 -2.33
C LEU A 253 7.19 -0.70 -1.38
N VAL A 254 5.91 -0.40 -1.63
CA VAL A 254 5.12 0.50 -0.77
C VAL A 254 5.12 0.02 0.68
N CYS A 255 4.82 -1.26 0.89
CA CYS A 255 4.77 -1.83 2.24
C CYS A 255 6.14 -1.82 2.93
N ALA A 256 7.21 -2.12 2.18
CA ALA A 256 8.57 -2.07 2.72
C ALA A 256 9.01 -0.64 3.07
N PHE A 257 8.64 0.36 2.25
CA PHE A 257 8.89 1.76 2.57
C PHE A 257 8.14 2.23 3.82
N PHE A 258 6.89 1.79 4.01
CA PHE A 258 6.15 2.09 5.25
C PHE A 258 6.86 1.54 6.48
N ASP A 259 7.27 0.25 6.47
CA ASP A 259 8.05 -0.34 7.57
C ASP A 259 9.34 0.45 7.82
N ARG A 260 10.06 0.81 6.75
CA ARG A 260 11.30 1.57 6.85
C ARG A 260 11.10 2.95 7.46
N MET A 261 10.11 3.69 6.98
CA MET A 261 9.84 5.05 7.48
C MET A 261 9.37 5.03 8.92
N GLN A 262 8.60 4.04 9.34
CA GLN A 262 8.24 3.86 10.75
C GLN A 262 9.46 3.61 11.65
N GLU A 263 10.47 2.87 11.16
CA GLU A 263 11.74 2.69 11.88
C GLU A 263 12.51 4.02 12.05
N MET A 264 12.38 4.95 11.09
CA MET A 264 13.06 6.24 11.09
C MET A 264 12.30 7.36 11.82
N LEU A 265 11.05 7.13 12.25
CA LEU A 265 10.30 8.08 13.06
C LEU A 265 10.76 8.06 14.53
N ASP A 266 10.68 9.22 15.18
CA ASP A 266 10.68 9.33 16.64
C ASP A 266 9.39 8.74 17.23
N ASP A 267 9.36 8.49 18.54
CA ASP A 267 8.26 7.78 19.19
C ASP A 267 6.90 8.49 19.04
N GLU A 268 6.88 9.81 19.03
CA GLU A 268 5.68 10.63 18.77
C GLU A 268 5.57 11.09 17.31
N GLY A 269 6.41 10.54 16.43
CA GLY A 269 6.52 10.94 15.03
C GLY A 269 5.29 10.61 14.19
N LYS A 270 5.15 11.37 13.09
CA LYS A 270 4.04 11.22 12.13
C LYS A 270 4.55 10.90 10.73
N LEU A 271 3.88 9.97 10.07
CA LEU A 271 4.16 9.58 8.69
C LEU A 271 3.03 10.02 7.77
N GLY A 272 3.32 10.87 6.79
CA GLY A 272 2.44 11.19 5.67
C GLY A 272 2.87 10.42 4.42
N ALA A 273 1.93 9.76 3.75
CA ALA A 273 2.23 9.01 2.53
C ALA A 273 1.13 9.14 1.49
N ILE A 274 1.52 9.28 0.22
CA ILE A 274 0.65 9.03 -0.94
C ILE A 274 0.98 7.65 -1.50
N PHE A 275 -0.04 6.87 -1.89
CA PHE A 275 0.16 5.49 -2.33
C PHE A 275 -1.02 4.99 -3.19
N ASP A 276 -0.84 3.83 -3.81
CA ASP A 276 -1.87 3.13 -4.57
C ASP A 276 -3.06 2.75 -3.67
N ARG A 277 -4.25 3.24 -4.00
CA ARG A 277 -5.50 3.01 -3.28
C ARG A 277 -5.80 1.53 -3.05
N THR A 278 -5.32 0.63 -3.90
CA THR A 278 -5.53 -0.82 -3.73
C THR A 278 -4.96 -1.36 -2.41
N VAL A 279 -3.98 -0.66 -1.81
CA VAL A 279 -3.47 -0.98 -0.45
C VAL A 279 -4.59 -0.93 0.60
N MET A 280 -5.60 -0.09 0.42
CA MET A 280 -6.71 0.04 1.37
C MET A 280 -7.68 -1.14 1.33
N ILE A 281 -7.81 -1.84 0.18
CA ILE A 281 -8.90 -2.80 -0.05
C ILE A 281 -8.46 -4.20 -0.46
N LYS A 282 -7.38 -4.36 -1.24
CA LYS A 282 -6.98 -5.64 -1.82
C LYS A 282 -6.54 -6.65 -0.75
N SER A 283 -6.98 -7.90 -0.87
CA SER A 283 -6.72 -8.97 0.13
C SER A 283 -5.23 -9.26 0.35
N SER A 284 -4.38 -9.11 -0.67
CA SER A 284 -2.93 -9.32 -0.53
C SER A 284 -2.25 -8.34 0.45
N TYR A 285 -2.91 -7.22 0.80
CA TYR A 285 -2.42 -6.25 1.76
C TYR A 285 -3.05 -6.37 3.15
N GLU A 286 -3.84 -7.41 3.43
CA GLU A 286 -4.51 -7.57 4.73
C GLU A 286 -3.53 -7.55 5.91
N ALA A 287 -2.47 -8.35 5.84
CA ALA A 287 -1.45 -8.41 6.89
C ALA A 287 -0.75 -7.05 7.10
N PHE A 288 -0.52 -6.31 6.01
CA PHE A 288 0.05 -4.97 6.06
C PHE A 288 -0.90 -3.99 6.76
N ARG A 289 -2.18 -3.95 6.37
CA ARG A 289 -3.17 -3.08 6.99
C ARG A 289 -3.30 -3.35 8.48
N ARG A 290 -3.42 -4.62 8.86
CA ARG A 290 -3.53 -5.04 10.25
C ARG A 290 -2.34 -4.60 11.10
N ARG A 291 -1.13 -4.70 10.54
CA ARG A 291 0.10 -4.37 11.25
C ARG A 291 0.41 -2.88 11.26
N ASN A 292 0.21 -2.18 10.14
CA ASN A 292 0.80 -0.86 9.91
C ASN A 292 -0.23 0.27 9.76
N LEU A 293 -1.50 -0.03 9.55
CA LEU A 293 -2.53 0.99 9.32
C LEU A 293 -3.60 1.02 10.41
N CYS A 294 -4.13 -0.15 10.80
CA CYS A 294 -5.21 -0.19 11.78
C CYS A 294 -4.71 0.19 13.18
N GLY A 295 -5.33 1.22 13.76
CA GLY A 295 -4.92 1.83 15.02
C GLY A 295 -3.85 2.92 14.88
N PHE A 296 -3.39 3.21 13.66
CA PHE A 296 -2.34 4.22 13.41
C PHE A 296 -2.84 5.42 12.59
N ILE A 297 -3.93 5.27 11.82
CA ILE A 297 -4.44 6.33 10.92
C ILE A 297 -5.07 7.45 11.74
N THR A 298 -4.57 8.67 11.55
CA THR A 298 -5.13 9.91 12.12
C THR A 298 -5.84 10.77 11.09
N ALA A 299 -5.42 10.70 9.81
CA ALA A 299 -6.12 11.34 8.71
C ALA A 299 -5.94 10.54 7.42
N CYS A 300 -6.94 10.60 6.55
CA CYS A 300 -6.92 10.00 5.22
C CYS A 300 -7.63 10.92 4.23
N ALA A 301 -7.05 11.08 3.04
CA ALA A 301 -7.77 11.61 1.90
C ALA A 301 -7.81 10.54 0.81
N ASP A 302 -9.01 10.03 0.52
CA ASP A 302 -9.25 9.07 -0.55
C ASP A 302 -9.45 9.83 -1.86
N THR A 303 -8.40 9.87 -2.67
CA THR A 303 -8.28 10.80 -3.79
C THR A 303 -8.63 10.19 -5.15
N GLY A 304 -8.59 8.88 -5.30
CA GLY A 304 -8.94 8.20 -6.55
C GLY A 304 -8.02 8.55 -7.73
N TRP A 305 -8.58 8.64 -8.92
CA TRP A 305 -7.87 8.88 -10.19
C TRP A 305 -7.39 10.32 -10.39
N GLY A 306 -6.31 10.49 -11.17
CA GLY A 306 -5.89 11.78 -11.74
C GLY A 306 -5.14 12.71 -10.78
N VAL A 307 -4.58 12.21 -9.68
CA VAL A 307 -3.72 12.97 -8.77
C VAL A 307 -2.25 12.89 -9.18
N LEU A 308 -1.82 11.71 -9.61
CA LEU A 308 -0.49 11.49 -10.18
C LEU A 308 -0.60 11.35 -11.71
N ASP A 309 0.48 11.70 -12.42
CA ASP A 309 0.60 11.48 -13.86
C ASP A 309 0.90 9.99 -14.13
N ALA A 310 -0.02 9.14 -13.67
CA ALA A 310 0.02 7.68 -13.80
C ALA A 310 -1.40 7.12 -13.78
N SER A 311 -1.62 5.99 -14.48
CA SER A 311 -2.90 5.28 -14.49
C SER A 311 -3.10 4.48 -13.19
N VAL A 312 -3.20 5.17 -12.07
CA VAL A 312 -3.38 4.60 -10.74
C VAL A 312 -4.33 5.43 -9.89
N GLU A 313 -5.20 4.75 -9.14
CA GLU A 313 -5.97 5.40 -8.07
C GLU A 313 -5.05 5.63 -6.87
N THR A 314 -5.18 6.79 -6.26
CA THR A 314 -4.35 7.16 -5.10
C THR A 314 -5.16 7.42 -3.85
N SER A 315 -4.50 7.25 -2.71
CA SER A 315 -4.94 7.74 -1.41
C SER A 315 -3.77 8.31 -0.64
N THR A 316 -4.06 9.21 0.29
CA THR A 316 -3.05 9.74 1.22
C THR A 316 -3.43 9.36 2.64
N LEU A 317 -2.43 9.03 3.44
CA LEU A 317 -2.59 8.72 4.86
C LEU A 317 -1.65 9.56 5.70
N VAL A 318 -2.12 9.91 6.90
CA VAL A 318 -1.28 10.39 8.00
C VAL A 318 -1.41 9.38 9.14
N LEU A 319 -0.27 8.84 9.56
CA LEU A 319 -0.16 7.84 10.60
C LEU A 319 0.61 8.39 11.80
N ASN A 320 0.20 8.03 13.00
CA ASN A 320 1.06 8.14 14.18
C ASN A 320 1.98 6.93 14.25
N LYS A 321 3.19 7.08 14.81
CA LYS A 321 4.09 5.95 15.07
C LYS A 321 3.51 4.98 16.10
N LEU A 322 2.92 5.48 17.16
CA LEU A 322 2.29 4.67 18.19
C LEU A 322 0.83 4.41 17.87
N SER A 323 0.40 3.16 18.04
CA SER A 323 -1.00 2.78 17.90
C SER A 323 -1.84 3.48 18.98
N SER A 324 -3.01 3.96 18.58
CA SER A 324 -3.94 4.62 19.46
C SER A 324 -5.39 4.26 19.11
N ASP A 325 -6.28 4.30 20.12
CA ASP A 325 -7.72 4.15 19.93
C ASP A 325 -8.38 5.52 19.59
N VAL A 326 -7.64 6.41 18.92
CA VAL A 326 -8.11 7.74 18.53
C VAL A 326 -8.88 7.66 17.22
N GLU A 327 -9.90 8.47 17.12
CA GLU A 327 -10.65 8.68 15.89
C GLU A 327 -9.80 9.38 14.85
N GLY A 328 -9.75 8.79 13.66
CA GLY A 328 -9.14 9.37 12.47
C GLY A 328 -10.19 10.06 11.60
N VAL A 329 -9.75 11.06 10.84
CA VAL A 329 -10.59 11.80 9.90
C VAL A 329 -10.33 11.30 8.49
N PHE A 330 -11.41 10.96 7.78
CA PHE A 330 -11.35 10.45 6.42
C PHE A 330 -12.15 11.39 5.50
N MET A 331 -11.51 11.84 4.44
CA MET A 331 -12.11 12.73 3.45
C MET A 331 -12.14 12.06 2.08
N ASN A 332 -13.31 12.00 1.45
CA ASN A 332 -13.47 11.37 0.15
C ASN A 332 -13.62 12.42 -0.96
N VAL A 333 -12.69 12.42 -1.90
CA VAL A 333 -12.70 13.25 -3.10
C VAL A 333 -12.50 12.44 -4.39
N GLN A 334 -12.83 11.13 -4.37
CA GLN A 334 -12.62 10.23 -5.50
C GLN A 334 -13.35 10.71 -6.75
N ASP A 335 -14.62 11.06 -6.60
CA ASP A 335 -15.52 11.42 -7.70
C ASP A 335 -15.41 12.90 -8.13
N VAL A 336 -14.51 13.66 -7.50
CA VAL A 336 -14.24 15.04 -7.87
C VAL A 336 -13.30 15.09 -9.08
N ASN A 337 -13.51 16.05 -9.99
CA ASN A 337 -12.62 16.26 -11.13
C ASN A 337 -11.17 16.46 -10.67
N PRO A 338 -10.17 15.86 -11.34
CA PRO A 338 -8.76 15.95 -10.91
C PRO A 338 -8.26 17.36 -10.62
N GLU A 339 -8.63 18.33 -11.45
CA GLU A 339 -8.22 19.73 -11.31
C GLU A 339 -8.79 20.42 -10.07
N GLU A 340 -9.95 19.96 -9.59
CA GLU A 340 -10.68 20.53 -8.46
C GLU A 340 -10.38 19.81 -7.13
N LYS A 341 -9.75 18.64 -7.16
CA LYS A 341 -9.51 17.80 -5.95
C LYS A 341 -8.78 18.54 -4.84
N ASN A 342 -7.76 19.29 -5.19
CA ASN A 342 -6.99 20.05 -4.21
C ASN A 342 -7.85 21.13 -3.51
N GLU A 343 -8.63 21.88 -4.27
CA GLU A 343 -9.49 22.91 -3.71
C GLU A 343 -10.59 22.29 -2.84
N ASN A 344 -11.26 21.24 -3.34
CA ASN A 344 -12.29 20.53 -2.59
C ASN A 344 -11.75 19.95 -1.29
N LEU A 345 -10.57 19.30 -1.31
CA LEU A 345 -9.93 18.78 -0.10
C LEU A 345 -9.62 19.89 0.92
N GLN A 346 -9.14 21.04 0.46
CA GLN A 346 -8.91 22.19 1.35
C GLN A 346 -10.21 22.73 1.95
N VAL A 347 -11.30 22.71 1.20
CA VAL A 347 -12.64 23.08 1.72
C VAL A 347 -13.05 22.10 2.81
N LEU A 348 -12.95 20.78 2.56
CA LEU A 348 -13.29 19.76 3.56
C LEU A 348 -12.46 19.91 4.84
N ILE A 349 -11.15 20.15 4.71
CA ILE A 349 -10.25 20.39 5.87
C ILE A 349 -10.71 21.61 6.68
N ARG A 350 -11.05 22.71 6.00
CA ARG A 350 -11.54 23.92 6.68
C ARG A 350 -12.89 23.70 7.36
N THR A 351 -13.81 22.97 6.71
CA THR A 351 -15.11 22.59 7.27
C THR A 351 -14.95 21.76 8.53
N TYR A 352 -14.11 20.72 8.46
CA TYR A 352 -13.81 19.90 9.64
C TYR A 352 -13.19 20.71 10.80
N ASN A 353 -12.23 21.58 10.50
CA ASN A 353 -11.58 22.41 11.51
C ASN A 353 -12.52 23.44 12.17
N ARG A 354 -13.65 23.74 11.56
CA ARG A 354 -14.72 24.57 12.16
C ARG A 354 -15.72 23.76 12.98
N GLY A 355 -15.59 22.43 13.00
CA GLY A 355 -16.56 21.54 13.65
C GLY A 355 -17.87 21.41 12.89
N GLU A 356 -17.85 21.66 11.57
CA GLU A 356 -19.03 21.58 10.70
C GLU A 356 -19.06 20.20 10.02
N ASP A 357 -20.25 19.61 9.91
CA ASP A 357 -20.46 18.35 9.19
C ASP A 357 -20.48 18.57 7.66
N ALA A 358 -19.90 17.65 6.92
CA ALA A 358 -20.00 17.61 5.46
C ALA A 358 -20.12 16.17 4.95
N LYS A 359 -20.87 15.98 3.88
CA LYS A 359 -21.20 14.68 3.30
C LYS A 359 -20.00 13.76 3.03
N TRP A 360 -18.83 14.34 2.78
CA TRP A 360 -17.63 13.62 2.38
C TRP A 360 -16.55 13.56 3.47
N ILE A 361 -16.91 13.93 4.70
CA ILE A 361 -16.07 13.82 5.89
C ILE A 361 -16.63 12.69 6.76
N TYR A 362 -15.75 11.78 7.13
CA TYR A 362 -16.05 10.63 8.00
C TYR A 362 -15.10 10.62 9.17
N VAL A 363 -15.58 10.20 10.32
CA VAL A 363 -14.77 10.02 11.52
C VAL A 363 -14.91 8.57 11.96
N ALA A 364 -13.80 7.88 12.09
CA ALA A 364 -13.80 6.46 12.45
C ALA A 364 -12.52 6.07 13.19
N LYS A 365 -12.62 5.07 14.06
CA LYS A 365 -11.45 4.45 14.69
C LYS A 365 -10.84 3.44 13.75
N SER A 366 -9.63 3.68 13.29
CA SER A 366 -8.97 2.79 12.32
C SER A 366 -8.71 1.38 12.86
N ILE A 367 -8.68 1.18 14.17
CA ILE A 367 -8.57 -0.15 14.79
C ILE A 367 -9.79 -1.03 14.51
N ASP A 368 -10.99 -0.46 14.36
CA ASP A 368 -12.22 -1.19 14.12
C ASP A 368 -12.24 -1.85 12.73
N PHE A 369 -11.44 -1.37 11.79
CA PHE A 369 -11.30 -1.99 10.47
C PHE A 369 -10.70 -3.39 10.52
N THR A 370 -10.09 -3.79 11.64
CA THR A 370 -9.61 -5.17 11.85
C THR A 370 -10.75 -6.19 11.85
N ASN A 371 -11.99 -5.76 12.10
CA ASN A 371 -13.19 -6.60 12.07
C ASN A 371 -13.74 -6.80 10.65
N LEU A 372 -13.37 -5.92 9.72
CA LEU A 372 -13.86 -5.97 8.34
C LEU A 372 -13.16 -7.07 7.53
N PRO A 373 -13.82 -7.61 6.50
CA PRO A 373 -13.21 -8.56 5.57
C PRO A 373 -11.90 -8.03 5.01
N ASN A 374 -10.86 -8.87 5.04
CA ASN A 374 -9.51 -8.51 4.63
C ASN A 374 -8.94 -7.27 5.36
N THR A 375 -9.50 -6.88 6.50
CA THR A 375 -9.10 -5.66 7.22
C THR A 375 -9.15 -4.41 6.31
N THR A 376 -10.18 -4.32 5.47
CA THR A 376 -10.37 -3.19 4.53
C THR A 376 -10.51 -1.87 5.29
N ILE A 377 -9.92 -0.79 4.78
CA ILE A 377 -10.07 0.56 5.35
C ILE A 377 -11.45 1.11 4.95
N GLY A 378 -12.47 0.66 5.68
CA GLY A 378 -13.88 0.95 5.40
C GLY A 378 -14.41 2.12 6.22
N TYR A 379 -13.81 3.29 6.10
CA TYR A 379 -14.15 4.50 6.86
C TYR A 379 -15.58 5.02 6.62
N TYR A 380 -16.21 4.61 5.54
CA TYR A 380 -17.57 4.99 5.13
C TYR A 380 -18.66 4.03 5.62
N PHE A 381 -18.31 2.99 6.37
CA PHE A 381 -19.28 2.07 6.94
C PHE A 381 -20.06 2.73 8.07
N GLU A 382 -21.36 2.60 8.03
CA GLU A 382 -22.21 2.92 9.17
C GLU A 382 -22.03 1.87 10.29
N GLU A 383 -22.26 2.27 11.53
CA GLU A 383 -22.09 1.40 12.70
C GLU A 383 -22.93 0.11 12.60
N ASN A 384 -24.16 0.20 12.09
CA ASN A 384 -25.03 -0.96 11.86
C ASN A 384 -24.42 -1.96 10.86
N THR A 385 -23.69 -1.48 9.87
CA THR A 385 -23.01 -2.32 8.89
C THR A 385 -21.79 -3.01 9.51
N LEU A 386 -21.03 -2.32 10.35
CA LEU A 386 -19.93 -2.94 11.11
C LEU A 386 -20.44 -4.07 12.01
N TYR A 387 -21.64 -3.92 12.59
CA TYR A 387 -22.27 -4.98 13.38
C TYR A 387 -22.55 -6.24 12.57
N LEU A 388 -22.94 -6.11 11.28
CA LEU A 388 -23.20 -7.24 10.39
C LEU A 388 -21.96 -8.15 10.27
N PHE A 389 -20.76 -7.59 10.20
CA PHE A 389 -19.51 -8.36 10.08
C PHE A 389 -19.07 -9.09 11.34
N LYS A 390 -19.81 -8.98 12.45
CA LYS A 390 -19.62 -9.80 13.65
C LYS A 390 -20.24 -11.19 13.52
N TYR A 391 -21.14 -11.40 12.54
CA TYR A 391 -21.69 -12.74 12.26
C TYR A 391 -20.62 -13.66 11.66
N PRO A 392 -20.72 -15.00 11.90
CA PRO A 392 -19.83 -15.96 11.26
C PRO A 392 -19.83 -15.81 9.75
N LYS A 393 -18.68 -15.94 9.13
CA LYS A 393 -18.51 -15.86 7.69
C LYS A 393 -18.98 -17.15 7.01
N PHE A 394 -19.28 -17.08 5.72
CA PHE A 394 -19.68 -18.23 4.91
C PHE A 394 -18.74 -19.43 5.13
N PHE A 395 -17.43 -19.20 5.00
CA PHE A 395 -16.46 -20.27 5.13
C PHE A 395 -16.38 -20.86 6.56
N GLU A 396 -16.63 -20.06 7.59
CA GLU A 396 -16.65 -20.50 9.00
C GLU A 396 -17.86 -21.40 9.29
N ARG A 397 -18.91 -21.28 8.48
CA ARG A 397 -20.09 -22.18 8.51
C ARG A 397 -19.96 -23.39 7.58
N GLY A 398 -18.78 -23.59 6.97
CA GLY A 398 -18.50 -24.72 6.08
C GLY A 398 -18.91 -24.51 4.62
N PHE A 399 -19.36 -23.31 4.24
CA PHE A 399 -19.64 -22.96 2.85
C PHE A 399 -18.39 -22.40 2.20
N ASP A 400 -17.88 -23.08 1.20
CA ASP A 400 -16.64 -22.71 0.52
C ASP A 400 -16.85 -22.70 -1.00
N SER A 401 -17.02 -21.52 -1.56
CA SER A 401 -17.20 -21.34 -3.00
C SER A 401 -15.93 -21.65 -3.79
N LYS A 402 -16.08 -22.27 -4.95
CA LYS A 402 -14.99 -22.79 -5.78
C LYS A 402 -15.07 -22.26 -7.21
N LYS A 403 -13.90 -22.00 -7.78
CA LYS A 403 -13.75 -21.74 -9.22
C LYS A 403 -13.84 -23.04 -10.00
N GLY A 404 -14.61 -23.02 -11.08
CA GLY A 404 -14.68 -24.12 -12.02
C GLY A 404 -13.57 -24.06 -13.08
N HIS A 405 -13.82 -24.74 -14.20
CA HIS A 405 -12.88 -24.86 -15.30
C HIS A 405 -12.55 -23.52 -15.95
N ASP A 406 -11.33 -23.38 -16.42
CA ASP A 406 -10.91 -22.31 -17.31
C ASP A 406 -10.83 -22.89 -18.72
N LEU A 407 -11.86 -22.64 -19.53
CA LEU A 407 -11.99 -23.20 -20.87
C LEU A 407 -11.71 -22.11 -21.89
N SER A 408 -11.00 -22.45 -22.96
CA SER A 408 -10.75 -21.53 -24.08
C SER A 408 -12.07 -21.07 -24.68
N ALA A 409 -12.36 -19.77 -24.56
CA ALA A 409 -13.66 -19.17 -24.89
C ALA A 409 -14.11 -19.39 -26.34
N ASN A 410 -13.17 -19.53 -27.26
CA ASN A 410 -13.47 -19.67 -28.70
C ASN A 410 -13.56 -21.12 -29.17
N ILE A 411 -13.21 -22.09 -28.33
CA ILE A 411 -13.09 -23.49 -28.75
C ILE A 411 -14.20 -24.36 -28.15
N TYR A 412 -14.40 -24.28 -26.83
CA TYR A 412 -15.26 -25.21 -26.11
C TYR A 412 -16.69 -24.72 -25.83
N PRO A 413 -16.91 -23.43 -25.44
CA PRO A 413 -18.27 -22.92 -25.24
C PRO A 413 -19.06 -22.80 -26.53
N ARG A 414 -20.34 -23.17 -26.48
CA ARG A 414 -21.33 -23.06 -27.56
C ARG A 414 -22.65 -22.60 -26.96
N LEU A 415 -23.54 -22.09 -27.80
CA LEU A 415 -24.94 -21.92 -27.46
C LEU A 415 -25.66 -23.27 -27.62
N PHE A 416 -26.67 -23.53 -26.79
CA PHE A 416 -27.35 -24.84 -26.82
C PHE A 416 -27.92 -25.20 -28.19
N TYR A 417 -28.37 -24.22 -28.97
CA TYR A 417 -28.93 -24.44 -30.32
C TYR A 417 -27.86 -24.61 -31.39
N GLU A 418 -26.58 -24.41 -31.09
CA GLU A 418 -25.45 -24.71 -32.01
C GLU A 418 -25.00 -26.17 -31.90
N VAL A 419 -25.49 -26.89 -30.88
CA VAL A 419 -25.10 -28.27 -30.63
C VAL A 419 -26.25 -29.22 -30.94
N ILE A 420 -25.93 -30.33 -31.60
CA ILE A 420 -26.87 -31.41 -31.77
C ILE A 420 -26.94 -32.18 -30.44
N GLU A 421 -28.11 -32.59 -30.03
CA GLU A 421 -28.33 -33.35 -28.81
C GLU A 421 -27.51 -34.65 -28.87
N THR A 422 -26.32 -34.63 -28.29
CA THR A 422 -25.42 -35.77 -28.16
C THR A 422 -24.99 -35.89 -26.72
N ASP A 423 -24.64 -37.08 -26.27
CA ASP A 423 -24.17 -37.35 -24.91
C ASP A 423 -22.87 -36.62 -24.54
N ASP A 424 -22.21 -36.00 -25.51
CA ASP A 424 -20.91 -35.32 -25.35
C ASP A 424 -21.01 -33.88 -24.84
N PHE A 425 -22.20 -33.22 -24.89
CA PHE A 425 -22.38 -31.83 -24.47
C PHE A 425 -23.05 -31.75 -23.09
N SER A 426 -22.59 -30.81 -22.28
CA SER A 426 -23.21 -30.48 -20.98
C SER A 426 -23.55 -28.99 -20.99
N LEU A 427 -24.67 -28.65 -20.34
CA LEU A 427 -24.98 -27.24 -20.06
C LEU A 427 -23.86 -26.65 -19.20
N MET A 428 -23.55 -25.39 -19.49
CA MET A 428 -22.44 -24.69 -18.85
C MET A 428 -22.92 -23.42 -18.17
N TYR A 429 -22.38 -23.16 -16.98
CA TYR A 429 -22.54 -21.92 -16.26
C TYR A 429 -21.24 -21.11 -16.33
N ASN A 430 -21.28 -20.00 -17.06
CA ASN A 430 -20.14 -19.10 -17.23
C ASN A 430 -20.31 -17.77 -16.48
N GLY A 431 -21.35 -17.63 -15.67
CA GLY A 431 -21.71 -16.39 -14.98
C GLY A 431 -22.24 -15.32 -15.93
N GLY A 432 -22.45 -14.13 -15.42
CA GLY A 432 -22.71 -12.94 -16.23
C GLY A 432 -24.15 -12.75 -16.74
N GLY A 433 -25.11 -13.42 -16.19
CA GLY A 433 -26.51 -13.25 -16.56
C GLY A 433 -27.17 -11.97 -16.04
N PHE A 434 -26.58 -11.34 -15.02
CA PHE A 434 -27.08 -10.16 -14.30
C PHE A 434 -28.54 -10.28 -13.84
N THR A 435 -29.01 -11.49 -13.62
CA THR A 435 -30.37 -11.80 -13.15
C THR A 435 -30.28 -12.55 -11.83
N LEU A 436 -31.13 -12.21 -10.88
CA LEU A 436 -31.17 -12.83 -9.56
C LEU A 436 -32.09 -14.06 -9.57
N PHE A 437 -31.79 -15.06 -8.76
CA PHE A 437 -32.54 -16.30 -8.47
C PHE A 437 -32.65 -17.32 -9.60
N TYR A 438 -32.72 -16.91 -10.87
CA TYR A 438 -32.87 -17.81 -12.02
C TYR A 438 -31.84 -17.50 -13.08
N PHE A 439 -31.22 -18.53 -13.61
CA PHE A 439 -30.27 -18.44 -14.72
C PHE A 439 -30.88 -19.05 -15.99
N PRO A 440 -31.01 -18.28 -17.08
CA PRO A 440 -31.47 -18.82 -18.37
C PRO A 440 -30.41 -19.75 -18.95
N TYR A 441 -30.80 -21.00 -19.23
CA TYR A 441 -29.89 -22.04 -19.72
C TYR A 441 -29.62 -21.84 -21.20
N ARG A 442 -28.52 -21.18 -21.51
CA ARG A 442 -28.13 -20.83 -22.87
C ARG A 442 -26.84 -21.51 -23.32
N ASP A 443 -25.86 -21.59 -22.46
CA ASP A 443 -24.52 -22.02 -22.79
C ASP A 443 -24.34 -23.53 -22.60
N ALA A 444 -23.62 -24.17 -23.52
CA ALA A 444 -23.25 -25.58 -23.47
C ALA A 444 -21.76 -25.76 -23.80
N THR A 445 -21.18 -26.87 -23.38
CA THR A 445 -19.79 -27.19 -23.72
C THR A 445 -19.60 -28.68 -23.93
N LYS A 446 -18.72 -29.01 -24.88
CA LYS A 446 -18.18 -30.36 -25.00
C LYS A 446 -17.01 -30.51 -24.04
N PHE A 447 -17.18 -31.34 -23.03
CA PHE A 447 -16.17 -31.57 -22.02
C PHE A 447 -15.58 -32.98 -22.17
N VAL A 448 -14.42 -33.06 -22.80
CA VAL A 448 -13.60 -34.28 -22.90
C VAL A 448 -12.28 -34.00 -22.16
N GLU A 449 -12.12 -34.61 -20.99
CA GLU A 449 -11.06 -34.28 -20.04
C GLU A 449 -9.65 -34.36 -20.66
N ASP A 450 -9.35 -35.43 -21.38
CA ASP A 450 -8.02 -35.65 -21.98
C ASP A 450 -7.68 -34.60 -23.05
N ILE A 451 -8.67 -34.17 -23.84
CA ILE A 451 -8.49 -33.15 -24.85
C ILE A 451 -8.22 -31.79 -24.19
N ILE A 452 -9.02 -31.45 -23.17
CA ILE A 452 -8.91 -30.18 -22.46
C ILE A 452 -7.59 -30.10 -21.67
N ARG A 453 -7.12 -31.20 -21.10
CA ARG A 453 -5.81 -31.25 -20.41
C ARG A 453 -4.63 -31.05 -21.35
N SER A 454 -4.76 -31.42 -22.60
CA SER A 454 -3.72 -31.21 -23.63
C SER A 454 -3.67 -29.77 -24.16
N ASP A 455 -4.71 -28.97 -23.93
CA ASP A 455 -4.82 -27.58 -24.38
C ASP A 455 -4.20 -26.63 -23.35
N SER A 456 -3.10 -25.99 -23.69
CA SER A 456 -2.38 -25.01 -22.83
C SER A 456 -3.22 -23.78 -22.46
N GLY A 457 -4.28 -23.48 -23.21
CA GLY A 457 -5.24 -22.40 -22.94
C GLY A 457 -6.28 -22.75 -21.89
N CYS A 458 -6.30 -24.00 -21.42
CA CYS A 458 -7.31 -24.51 -20.49
C CYS A 458 -6.70 -24.91 -19.16
N ASN A 459 -7.52 -24.82 -18.09
CA ASN A 459 -7.17 -25.32 -16.76
C ASN A 459 -8.35 -26.02 -16.12
N ILE A 460 -8.21 -27.33 -15.87
CA ILE A 460 -9.24 -28.13 -15.21
C ILE A 460 -9.14 -27.90 -13.69
N ARG A 461 -10.24 -27.40 -13.12
CA ARG A 461 -10.35 -27.12 -11.68
C ARG A 461 -11.61 -27.75 -11.10
N SER A 462 -11.55 -28.12 -9.82
CA SER A 462 -12.72 -28.63 -9.08
C SER A 462 -13.50 -29.72 -9.81
N LEU A 463 -12.81 -30.66 -10.50
CA LEU A 463 -13.41 -31.69 -11.34
C LEU A 463 -14.45 -32.52 -10.56
N HIS A 464 -14.14 -32.86 -9.32
CA HIS A 464 -15.01 -33.66 -8.44
C HIS A 464 -16.33 -32.95 -8.05
N LEU A 465 -16.41 -31.62 -8.26
CA LEU A 465 -17.61 -30.82 -7.98
C LEU A 465 -18.43 -30.51 -9.23
N GLN A 466 -17.90 -30.78 -10.40
CA GLN A 466 -18.62 -30.57 -11.65
C GLN A 466 -19.84 -31.47 -11.76
N ARG A 467 -20.86 -31.02 -12.47
CA ARG A 467 -22.12 -31.75 -12.70
C ARG A 467 -22.95 -32.07 -11.42
N GLN A 468 -22.54 -31.50 -10.27
CA GLN A 468 -23.34 -31.53 -9.05
C GLN A 468 -24.29 -30.34 -9.03
N GLY A 469 -25.51 -30.51 -8.46
CA GLY A 469 -26.38 -29.36 -8.18
C GLY A 469 -25.74 -28.46 -7.12
N MET A 470 -25.77 -27.15 -7.32
CA MET A 470 -25.15 -26.15 -6.42
C MET A 470 -25.76 -24.75 -6.62
N ILE A 471 -25.37 -23.80 -5.81
CA ILE A 471 -25.61 -22.39 -6.10
C ILE A 471 -24.44 -21.89 -6.94
N GLY A 472 -24.73 -21.23 -8.08
CA GLY A 472 -23.76 -20.51 -8.89
C GLY A 472 -23.93 -19.01 -8.75
N PHE A 473 -22.84 -18.25 -8.92
CA PHE A 473 -22.88 -16.79 -9.01
C PHE A 473 -21.83 -16.28 -10.00
N GLY A 474 -22.13 -15.16 -10.66
CA GLY A 474 -21.21 -14.52 -11.59
C GLY A 474 -20.09 -13.81 -10.85
N LYS A 475 -18.89 -13.90 -11.40
CA LYS A 475 -17.70 -13.22 -10.85
C LYS A 475 -17.67 -11.73 -11.15
N ARG A 476 -18.29 -11.28 -12.23
CA ARG A 476 -18.21 -9.89 -12.72
C ARG A 476 -19.53 -9.17 -12.56
N GLY A 477 -19.45 -7.89 -12.28
CA GLY A 477 -20.59 -6.97 -12.19
C GLY A 477 -20.75 -6.36 -10.80
N ASP A 478 -21.62 -5.38 -10.72
CA ASP A 478 -21.94 -4.67 -9.48
C ASP A 478 -22.91 -5.46 -8.60
N ILE A 479 -23.58 -6.44 -9.19
CA ILE A 479 -24.57 -7.29 -8.52
C ILE A 479 -23.95 -8.68 -8.32
N LEU A 480 -24.12 -9.25 -7.13
CA LEU A 480 -23.87 -10.66 -6.86
C LEU A 480 -25.14 -11.44 -7.30
N ASP A 481 -25.14 -11.95 -8.51
CA ASP A 481 -26.27 -12.66 -9.13
C ASP A 481 -26.18 -14.16 -8.82
N ALA A 482 -26.86 -14.60 -7.80
CA ALA A 482 -26.85 -16.00 -7.39
C ALA A 482 -28.05 -16.79 -7.96
N HIS A 483 -27.78 -18.06 -8.38
CA HIS A 483 -28.74 -18.94 -9.03
C HIS A 483 -28.61 -20.36 -8.56
N ILE A 484 -29.67 -21.18 -8.70
CA ILE A 484 -29.58 -22.64 -8.55
C ILE A 484 -29.10 -23.23 -9.88
N LEU A 485 -27.97 -23.92 -9.84
CA LEU A 485 -27.47 -24.71 -10.96
C LEU A 485 -28.00 -26.15 -10.90
N LYS A 486 -28.58 -26.62 -12.02
CA LYS A 486 -29.09 -27.99 -12.14
C LYS A 486 -27.94 -29.00 -12.10
N LYS A 487 -28.27 -30.20 -11.62
CA LYS A 487 -27.38 -31.36 -11.72
C LYS A 487 -27.08 -31.65 -13.19
N GLY A 488 -25.83 -31.97 -13.51
CA GLY A 488 -25.36 -32.19 -14.89
C GLY A 488 -24.65 -30.99 -15.49
N MET A 489 -24.78 -29.79 -14.93
CA MET A 489 -24.10 -28.59 -15.43
C MET A 489 -22.61 -28.53 -15.07
N ILE A 490 -21.83 -27.93 -15.95
CA ILE A 490 -20.42 -27.59 -15.74
C ILE A 490 -20.35 -26.12 -15.37
N PHE A 491 -19.54 -25.77 -14.38
CA PHE A 491 -19.29 -24.38 -14.00
C PHE A 491 -17.83 -23.98 -14.28
N THR A 492 -17.63 -22.69 -14.54
CA THR A 492 -16.35 -22.15 -15.03
C THR A 492 -15.66 -21.24 -13.98
N ARG A 493 -14.54 -20.65 -14.35
CA ARG A 493 -13.83 -19.64 -13.56
C ARG A 493 -14.61 -18.33 -13.42
N GLU A 494 -15.42 -17.99 -14.40
CA GLU A 494 -16.23 -16.76 -14.38
C GLU A 494 -17.61 -17.01 -13.73
N GLY A 495 -18.11 -18.25 -13.81
CA GLY A 495 -19.31 -18.72 -13.09
C GLY A 495 -18.90 -19.57 -11.89
N ILE A 496 -18.80 -18.97 -10.72
CA ILE A 496 -18.32 -19.60 -9.49
C ILE A 496 -19.42 -20.48 -8.88
N GLY A 497 -19.06 -21.64 -8.35
CA GLY A 497 -19.98 -22.57 -7.69
C GLY A 497 -19.81 -22.61 -6.18
N LEU A 498 -20.93 -22.68 -5.45
CA LEU A 498 -21.00 -22.94 -4.02
C LEU A 498 -21.58 -24.36 -3.82
N PRO A 499 -20.73 -25.37 -3.63
CA PRO A 499 -21.14 -26.78 -3.53
C PRO A 499 -21.59 -27.16 -2.11
N ASN A 500 -22.07 -28.38 -1.96
CA ASN A 500 -22.38 -29.04 -0.69
C ASN A 500 -23.48 -28.36 0.15
N ILE A 501 -24.45 -27.74 -0.51
CA ILE A 501 -25.59 -27.13 0.18
C ILE A 501 -26.80 -28.09 0.09
N SER A 502 -27.41 -28.38 1.22
CA SER A 502 -28.70 -29.11 1.24
C SER A 502 -29.76 -28.28 0.50
N VAL A 503 -30.81 -28.96 -0.03
CA VAL A 503 -31.87 -28.27 -0.77
C VAL A 503 -32.48 -27.14 0.07
N THR A 504 -32.72 -27.40 1.34
CA THR A 504 -33.35 -26.44 2.27
C THR A 504 -32.44 -25.26 2.59
N GLU A 505 -31.15 -25.49 2.88
CA GLU A 505 -30.15 -24.44 3.07
C GLU A 505 -29.89 -23.68 1.77
N GLY A 506 -30.07 -24.36 0.62
CA GLY A 506 -29.89 -23.78 -0.70
C GLY A 506 -30.80 -22.57 -0.94
N TYR A 507 -32.07 -22.68 -0.62
CA TYR A 507 -33.02 -21.56 -0.80
C TYR A 507 -32.73 -20.40 0.14
N ALA A 508 -32.41 -20.68 1.39
CA ALA A 508 -32.06 -19.62 2.34
C ALA A 508 -30.73 -18.91 1.94
N THR A 509 -29.73 -19.68 1.55
CA THR A 509 -28.45 -19.15 1.06
C THR A 509 -28.64 -18.34 -0.23
N LEU A 510 -29.45 -18.83 -1.16
CA LEU A 510 -29.80 -18.12 -2.40
C LEU A 510 -30.50 -16.79 -2.12
N SER A 511 -31.48 -16.79 -1.21
CA SER A 511 -32.18 -15.58 -0.78
C SER A 511 -31.21 -14.56 -0.18
N TYR A 512 -30.33 -15.01 0.72
CA TYR A 512 -29.36 -14.14 1.34
C TYR A 512 -28.37 -13.53 0.32
N LEU A 513 -27.78 -14.36 -0.56
CA LEU A 513 -26.86 -13.88 -1.58
C LEU A 513 -27.49 -12.85 -2.52
N ASN A 514 -28.78 -12.98 -2.82
CA ASN A 514 -29.52 -12.04 -3.66
C ASN A 514 -30.17 -10.86 -2.89
N SER A 515 -30.03 -10.82 -1.56
CA SER A 515 -30.62 -9.76 -0.74
C SER A 515 -29.86 -8.42 -0.87
N ILE A 516 -30.56 -7.33 -0.63
CA ILE A 516 -29.97 -5.98 -0.57
C ILE A 516 -28.84 -5.92 0.46
N ILE A 517 -28.96 -6.63 1.58
CA ILE A 517 -27.97 -6.64 2.66
C ILE A 517 -26.66 -7.25 2.18
N SER A 518 -26.70 -8.41 1.50
CA SER A 518 -25.49 -9.05 0.99
C SER A 518 -24.86 -8.26 -0.17
N GLN A 519 -25.71 -7.68 -1.05
CA GLN A 519 -25.26 -6.78 -2.12
C GLN A 519 -24.53 -5.57 -1.56
N TYR A 520 -25.11 -4.95 -0.56
CA TYR A 520 -24.50 -3.81 0.14
C TYR A 520 -23.20 -4.24 0.79
N ALA A 521 -23.22 -5.31 1.59
CA ALA A 521 -22.04 -5.79 2.34
C ALA A 521 -20.85 -6.13 1.42
N ILE A 522 -21.07 -6.90 0.35
CA ILE A 522 -19.98 -7.31 -0.54
C ILE A 522 -19.39 -6.13 -1.30
N ASN A 523 -20.23 -5.19 -1.76
CA ASN A 523 -19.78 -4.03 -2.52
C ASN A 523 -18.91 -3.06 -1.68
N GLN A 524 -18.97 -3.16 -0.36
CA GLN A 524 -18.13 -2.35 0.52
C GLN A 524 -16.66 -2.76 0.52
N TYR A 525 -16.35 -4.04 0.32
CA TYR A 525 -14.97 -4.54 0.37
C TYR A 525 -14.52 -5.26 -0.92
N CYS A 526 -15.38 -5.31 -1.91
CA CYS A 526 -15.12 -5.96 -3.19
C CYS A 526 -15.64 -5.07 -4.33
N GLY A 527 -14.80 -4.79 -5.31
CA GLY A 527 -15.22 -4.09 -6.52
C GLY A 527 -15.98 -5.02 -7.49
N GLN A 528 -15.94 -4.70 -8.78
CA GLN A 528 -16.64 -5.43 -9.85
C GLN A 528 -16.28 -6.93 -9.97
N HIS A 529 -15.17 -7.39 -9.38
CA HIS A 529 -14.72 -8.77 -9.46
C HIS A 529 -15.06 -9.56 -8.18
N LYS A 530 -16.30 -10.04 -8.05
CA LYS A 530 -16.82 -10.83 -6.92
C LYS A 530 -16.28 -12.27 -6.93
N GLY A 531 -14.97 -12.41 -6.74
CA GLY A 531 -14.32 -13.72 -6.69
C GLY A 531 -14.73 -14.55 -5.45
N ASN A 532 -14.52 -15.86 -5.52
CA ASN A 532 -14.85 -16.78 -4.43
C ASN A 532 -14.29 -16.37 -3.06
N GLY A 533 -13.06 -15.83 -3.01
CA GLY A 533 -12.46 -15.37 -1.77
C GLY A 533 -13.24 -14.24 -1.08
N TYR A 534 -13.89 -13.36 -1.84
CA TYR A 534 -14.71 -12.28 -1.28
C TYR A 534 -16.07 -12.78 -0.81
N VAL A 535 -16.73 -13.67 -1.59
CA VAL A 535 -18.03 -14.24 -1.19
C VAL A 535 -17.89 -15.10 0.06
N ASN A 536 -16.81 -15.85 0.20
CA ASN A 536 -16.51 -16.64 1.39
C ASN A 536 -16.37 -15.81 2.68
N LEU A 537 -16.11 -14.51 2.57
CA LEU A 537 -15.99 -13.58 3.69
C LEU A 537 -17.32 -12.88 4.05
N LEU A 538 -18.40 -13.08 3.27
CA LEU A 538 -19.71 -12.55 3.63
C LEU A 538 -20.16 -13.06 5.00
N PRO A 539 -20.65 -12.20 5.89
CA PRO A 539 -21.26 -12.63 7.13
C PRO A 539 -22.55 -13.38 6.83
N MET A 540 -22.79 -14.49 7.50
CA MET A 540 -24.00 -15.30 7.28
C MET A 540 -24.91 -15.26 8.50
N PRO A 541 -26.06 -14.55 8.42
CA PRO A 541 -27.02 -14.49 9.51
C PRO A 541 -27.68 -15.86 9.75
N ASP A 542 -28.25 -16.05 10.92
CA ASP A 542 -29.05 -17.23 11.23
C ASP A 542 -30.47 -17.07 10.69
N TYR A 543 -30.90 -18.00 9.86
CA TYR A 543 -32.23 -18.03 9.21
C TYR A 543 -33.05 -19.28 9.57
N ALA A 544 -32.59 -20.09 10.50
CA ALA A 544 -33.23 -21.38 10.80
C ALA A 544 -34.73 -21.25 11.12
N THR A 545 -35.12 -20.20 11.82
CA THR A 545 -36.54 -19.98 12.22
C THR A 545 -37.43 -19.50 11.07
N ARG A 546 -36.90 -19.10 9.92
CA ARG A 546 -37.65 -18.56 8.77
C ARG A 546 -37.51 -19.41 7.50
N GLN A 547 -36.94 -20.58 7.60
CA GLN A 547 -36.55 -21.41 6.47
C GLN A 547 -37.72 -21.76 5.55
N SER A 548 -38.87 -22.15 6.09
CA SER A 548 -40.07 -22.51 5.30
C SER A 548 -40.67 -21.31 4.56
N ASP A 549 -40.68 -20.15 5.17
CA ASP A 549 -41.18 -18.93 4.52
C ASP A 549 -40.25 -18.50 3.36
N ILE A 550 -38.93 -18.55 3.59
CA ILE A 550 -37.93 -18.25 2.58
C ILE A 550 -38.06 -19.19 1.39
N GLU A 551 -38.17 -20.51 1.65
CA GLU A 551 -38.31 -21.53 0.60
C GLU A 551 -39.55 -21.28 -0.27
N ARG A 552 -40.69 -20.97 0.34
CA ARG A 552 -41.94 -20.65 -0.37
C ARG A 552 -41.79 -19.42 -1.28
N ILE A 553 -41.19 -18.33 -0.77
CA ILE A 553 -41.01 -17.09 -1.50
C ILE A 553 -40.00 -17.27 -2.64
N VAL A 554 -38.86 -17.90 -2.38
CA VAL A 554 -37.81 -18.11 -3.39
C VAL A 554 -38.30 -19.00 -4.54
N ASN A 555 -39.09 -20.07 -4.23
CA ASN A 555 -39.70 -20.88 -5.28
C ASN A 555 -40.67 -20.08 -6.15
N ALA A 556 -41.51 -19.22 -5.54
CA ALA A 556 -42.40 -18.34 -6.29
C ALA A 556 -41.64 -17.41 -7.23
N ILE A 557 -40.54 -16.77 -6.75
CA ILE A 557 -39.68 -15.92 -7.55
C ILE A 557 -39.07 -16.71 -8.72
N ILE A 558 -38.53 -17.90 -8.46
CA ILE A 558 -37.91 -18.74 -9.49
C ILE A 558 -38.94 -19.11 -10.55
N ASP A 559 -40.16 -19.46 -10.17
CA ASP A 559 -41.23 -19.87 -11.10
C ASP A 559 -41.66 -18.71 -12.00
N ILE A 560 -41.79 -17.50 -11.45
CA ILE A 560 -42.12 -16.30 -12.23
C ILE A 560 -40.98 -15.97 -13.18
N LYS A 561 -39.72 -16.00 -12.69
CA LYS A 561 -38.54 -15.77 -13.53
C LYS A 561 -38.42 -16.81 -14.65
N ARG A 562 -38.69 -18.09 -14.36
CA ARG A 562 -38.69 -19.14 -15.38
C ARG A 562 -39.75 -18.88 -16.44
N LYS A 563 -40.96 -18.46 -16.07
CA LYS A 563 -42.02 -18.07 -17.02
C LYS A 563 -41.59 -16.89 -17.86
N TRP A 564 -40.99 -15.86 -17.25
CA TRP A 564 -40.48 -14.69 -17.97
C TRP A 564 -39.41 -15.10 -19.01
N PHE A 565 -38.39 -15.83 -18.61
CA PHE A 565 -37.31 -16.26 -19.50
C PHE A 565 -37.72 -17.36 -20.48
N SER A 566 -38.85 -18.03 -20.26
CA SER A 566 -39.39 -18.97 -21.26
C SER A 566 -39.99 -18.28 -22.49
N LEU A 567 -40.09 -16.95 -22.47
CA LEU A 567 -40.43 -16.13 -23.63
C LEU A 567 -39.23 -15.81 -24.53
N ASP A 568 -38.01 -16.03 -24.04
CA ASP A 568 -36.75 -15.80 -24.75
C ASP A 568 -36.36 -17.06 -25.53
N GLU A 569 -36.32 -16.98 -26.86
CA GLU A 569 -35.96 -18.09 -27.75
C GLU A 569 -34.51 -18.56 -27.60
N THR A 570 -33.66 -17.75 -26.96
CA THR A 570 -32.27 -18.13 -26.65
C THR A 570 -32.14 -18.91 -25.35
N ASN A 571 -33.22 -19.18 -24.64
CA ASN A 571 -33.25 -20.01 -23.45
C ASN A 571 -33.70 -21.43 -23.81
N LEU A 572 -33.00 -22.45 -23.29
CA LEU A 572 -33.36 -23.86 -23.47
C LEU A 572 -34.78 -24.18 -23.04
N GLU A 573 -35.31 -23.48 -22.03
CA GLU A 573 -36.67 -23.65 -21.52
C GLU A 573 -37.68 -22.73 -22.29
N TYR A 574 -37.43 -22.36 -23.52
CA TYR A 574 -38.32 -21.57 -24.36
C TYR A 574 -39.62 -22.36 -24.68
N HIS A 575 -40.74 -21.76 -24.37
CA HIS A 575 -42.06 -22.30 -24.67
C HIS A 575 -42.93 -21.44 -25.57
N GLY A 576 -42.42 -20.27 -25.99
CA GLY A 576 -43.10 -19.31 -26.80
C GLY A 576 -44.22 -18.52 -26.06
N LEU A 577 -44.54 -17.39 -26.61
CA LEU A 577 -45.54 -16.45 -26.06
C LEU A 577 -46.94 -17.10 -25.93
N ILE A 578 -47.32 -17.89 -26.90
CA ILE A 578 -48.68 -18.45 -27.01
C ILE A 578 -49.01 -19.42 -25.84
N ALA A 579 -48.00 -20.15 -25.35
CA ALA A 579 -48.20 -21.09 -24.23
C ALA A 579 -48.41 -20.40 -22.86
N GLN A 580 -48.06 -19.12 -22.77
CA GLN A 580 -48.11 -18.32 -21.52
C GLN A 580 -49.33 -17.40 -21.47
N MET A 581 -50.01 -17.16 -22.60
CA MET A 581 -51.15 -16.23 -22.66
C MET A 581 -52.45 -16.90 -22.25
N HIS A 582 -53.15 -16.28 -21.32
CA HIS A 582 -54.59 -16.55 -21.18
C HIS A 582 -55.30 -15.89 -22.38
N ILE A 583 -56.32 -16.60 -22.91
CA ILE A 583 -57.01 -16.25 -24.19
C ILE A 583 -57.57 -14.82 -24.22
N ASP A 584 -57.73 -14.16 -23.08
CA ASP A 584 -58.38 -12.84 -22.93
C ASP A 584 -57.42 -11.68 -22.55
N THR A 585 -56.09 -11.85 -22.57
CA THR A 585 -55.16 -10.80 -22.20
C THR A 585 -54.20 -10.43 -23.34
N THR A 586 -53.88 -9.15 -23.47
CA THR A 586 -52.80 -8.69 -24.37
C THR A 586 -51.44 -9.08 -23.82
N ILE A 587 -50.42 -9.17 -24.69
CA ILE A 587 -49.04 -9.47 -24.32
C ILE A 587 -48.55 -8.50 -23.25
N ASP A 588 -48.79 -7.19 -23.46
CA ASP A 588 -48.36 -6.13 -22.54
C ASP A 588 -48.99 -6.31 -21.16
N ALA A 589 -50.31 -6.57 -21.09
CA ALA A 589 -50.97 -6.83 -19.81
C ALA A 589 -50.48 -8.08 -19.08
N ALA A 590 -50.07 -9.13 -19.81
CA ALA A 590 -49.50 -10.32 -19.22
C ALA A 590 -48.08 -10.04 -18.68
N LEU A 591 -47.27 -9.26 -19.40
CA LEU A 591 -45.94 -8.85 -19.00
C LEU A 591 -45.95 -7.93 -17.78
N ASP A 592 -46.84 -6.93 -17.78
CA ASP A 592 -47.05 -6.00 -16.66
C ASP A 592 -47.43 -6.76 -15.38
N LYS A 593 -48.35 -7.70 -15.46
CA LYS A 593 -48.77 -8.53 -14.33
C LYS A 593 -47.60 -9.40 -13.80
N MET A 594 -46.81 -9.95 -14.68
CA MET A 594 -45.61 -10.73 -14.27
C MET A 594 -44.59 -9.84 -13.59
N GLN A 595 -44.40 -8.62 -14.07
CA GLN A 595 -43.49 -7.64 -13.48
C GLN A 595 -43.97 -7.15 -12.10
N GLU A 596 -45.29 -6.88 -11.96
CA GLU A 596 -45.89 -6.53 -10.68
C GLU A 596 -45.70 -7.65 -9.64
N GLN A 597 -45.96 -8.89 -10.05
CA GLN A 597 -45.77 -10.06 -9.16
C GLN A 597 -44.34 -10.23 -8.74
N LEU A 598 -43.37 -10.12 -9.66
CA LEU A 598 -41.95 -10.14 -9.35
C LEU A 598 -41.56 -9.07 -8.33
N THR A 599 -42.07 -7.85 -8.52
CA THR A 599 -41.78 -6.72 -7.62
C THR A 599 -42.32 -6.98 -6.22
N ALA A 600 -43.56 -7.54 -6.12
CA ALA A 600 -44.17 -7.89 -4.85
C ALA A 600 -43.44 -9.03 -4.12
N ASP A 601 -42.94 -10.02 -4.85
CA ASP A 601 -42.20 -11.17 -4.27
C ASP A 601 -40.75 -10.81 -3.89
N TYR A 602 -40.18 -9.72 -4.48
CA TYR A 602 -38.89 -9.17 -4.10
C TYR A 602 -38.92 -8.31 -2.83
N ALA A 603 -40.05 -7.63 -2.55
CA ALA A 603 -40.20 -6.78 -1.38
C ALA A 603 -40.43 -7.60 -0.09
#